data_39f5f902e9e531c363bea294202565cd
#
_entry.id   39f5f902e9e531c363bea294202565cd
#
_cell.length_a   1.000
_cell.length_b   1.000
_cell.length_c   1.000
_cell.angle_alpha   90.00
_cell.angle_beta   90.00
_cell.angle_gamma   90.00
#
_symmetry.space_group_name_H-M   'P 1'
#
loop_
_entity.id
_entity.type
_entity.pdbx_description
1 polymer ?
#
loop_
_entity_poly.entity_id
_entity_poly.type
_entity_poly.pdbx_seq_one_letter_code
_entity_poly.pdbx_strand_id
1 'polypeptide(L)'
;PVHVVTIEDPMEFLFTDGVASISQREVGTDTPSFPEALRNVMRQDPDVIMVGEMRDTETISTVITAAETGHLVFSTLHTNSATQTVDRILDAFPPDQQNQVRAQVAQVLKGVVSMKLVERRDGQGLVAALEILKSSPRLSQLIEKGETPALLEEVEPSVAFYRMQSMNHSLLALLVHGTISYAEAMRQSSDPEDLSLKLRRMFPKIEERGGEMSPSTADFSEILMLQQY
;
A
#
# COMPACT_ATOMS: atom_id res chain seq x y z
N PRO A 1 -22.19 2.74 15.57
CA PRO A 1 -21.13 3.78 15.51
C PRO A 1 -19.79 3.12 15.73
N VAL A 2 -18.75 3.58 15.01
CA VAL A 2 -17.38 3.09 15.11
C VAL A 2 -16.58 4.14 15.89
N HIS A 3 -15.77 3.71 16.84
CA HIS A 3 -14.81 4.58 17.55
C HIS A 3 -13.43 4.48 16.90
N VAL A 4 -12.98 5.58 16.32
CA VAL A 4 -11.66 5.71 15.69
C VAL A 4 -10.76 6.51 16.61
N VAL A 5 -9.58 6.00 16.91
CA VAL A 5 -8.57 6.74 17.65
C VAL A 5 -7.33 6.92 16.78
N THR A 6 -6.85 8.16 16.66
CA THR A 6 -5.60 8.45 15.97
C THR A 6 -4.50 8.85 16.93
N ILE A 7 -3.27 8.48 16.62
CA ILE A 7 -2.04 8.89 17.31
C ILE A 7 -1.12 9.45 16.27
N GLU A 8 -0.80 10.75 16.34
CA GLU A 8 -0.14 11.50 15.27
C GLU A 8 1.05 12.31 15.79
N ASP A 9 2.02 12.61 14.93
CA ASP A 9 3.21 13.40 15.25
C ASP A 9 3.70 14.20 14.03
N PRO A 10 3.20 15.44 13.86
CA PRO A 10 2.04 16.10 14.51
C PRO A 10 0.69 15.74 13.88
N MET A 11 -0.42 16.25 14.42
CA MET A 11 -1.72 16.22 13.76
C MET A 11 -1.73 17.15 12.54
N GLU A 12 -2.01 16.56 11.34
CA GLU A 12 -2.08 17.32 10.08
C GLU A 12 -3.48 17.92 9.86
N PHE A 13 -4.53 17.20 10.25
CA PHE A 13 -5.92 17.62 10.07
C PHE A 13 -6.73 17.32 11.30
N LEU A 14 -7.66 18.23 11.64
CA LEU A 14 -8.66 17.97 12.68
C LEU A 14 -9.89 17.33 12.06
N PHE A 15 -10.28 16.18 12.55
CA PHE A 15 -11.49 15.49 12.16
C PHE A 15 -12.66 15.90 13.04
N THR A 16 -13.84 15.88 12.47
CA THR A 16 -15.10 16.10 13.22
C THR A 16 -15.87 14.80 13.28
N ASP A 17 -16.54 14.56 14.40
CA ASP A 17 -17.43 13.42 14.56
C ASP A 17 -18.54 13.42 13.52
N GLY A 18 -18.84 12.23 13.00
CA GLY A 18 -19.91 11.97 12.06
C GLY A 18 -20.73 10.77 12.52
N VAL A 19 -20.83 9.74 11.66
CA VAL A 19 -21.40 8.44 12.07
C VAL A 19 -20.42 7.72 13.03
N ALA A 20 -19.11 7.92 12.83
CA ALA A 20 -18.06 7.48 13.73
C ALA A 20 -17.68 8.61 14.72
N SER A 21 -17.30 8.25 15.94
CA SER A 21 -16.60 9.17 16.83
C SER A 21 -15.08 9.07 16.59
N ILE A 22 -14.40 10.22 16.59
CA ILE A 22 -12.97 10.29 16.28
C ILE A 22 -12.24 11.00 17.42
N SER A 23 -11.34 10.28 18.07
CA SER A 23 -10.49 10.81 19.13
C SER A 23 -9.05 10.91 18.63
N GLN A 24 -8.50 12.12 18.56
CA GLN A 24 -7.13 12.36 18.11
C GLN A 24 -6.20 12.61 19.29
N ARG A 25 -4.96 12.10 19.21
CA ARG A 25 -3.89 12.28 20.18
C ARG A 25 -2.62 12.71 19.46
N GLU A 26 -2.01 13.80 19.91
CA GLU A 26 -0.74 14.28 19.39
C GLU A 26 0.40 13.92 20.31
N VAL A 27 1.46 13.33 19.76
CA VAL A 27 2.69 13.04 20.50
C VAL A 27 3.36 14.35 20.89
N GLY A 28 3.81 14.43 22.14
CA GLY A 28 4.41 15.65 22.70
C GLY A 28 3.41 16.63 23.31
N THR A 29 2.14 16.53 22.95
CA THR A 29 1.05 17.37 23.48
C THR A 29 0.12 16.56 24.40
N ASP A 30 -0.50 15.50 23.88
CA ASP A 30 -1.48 14.67 24.59
C ASP A 30 -0.87 13.40 25.18
N THR A 31 0.23 12.96 24.64
CA THR A 31 0.94 11.72 25.02
C THR A 31 2.44 11.87 24.79
N PRO A 32 3.30 11.23 25.61
CA PRO A 32 4.74 11.37 25.45
C PRO A 32 5.33 10.56 24.28
N SER A 33 4.64 9.50 23.83
CA SER A 33 5.15 8.62 22.75
C SER A 33 4.05 7.78 22.12
N PHE A 34 4.32 7.24 20.92
CA PHE A 34 3.44 6.29 20.25
C PHE A 34 3.18 5.02 21.08
N PRO A 35 4.20 4.32 21.66
CA PRO A 35 3.96 3.12 22.44
C PRO A 35 3.08 3.36 23.67
N GLU A 36 3.29 4.47 24.38
CA GLU A 36 2.48 4.80 25.56
C GLU A 36 1.04 5.14 25.18
N ALA A 37 0.85 5.94 24.13
CA ALA A 37 -0.48 6.23 23.62
C ALA A 37 -1.22 4.96 23.23
N LEU A 38 -0.59 4.06 22.46
CA LEU A 38 -1.18 2.79 22.03
C LEU A 38 -1.61 1.92 23.21
N ARG A 39 -0.77 1.76 24.23
CA ARG A 39 -1.13 0.99 25.44
C ARG A 39 -2.37 1.56 26.15
N ASN A 40 -2.51 2.88 26.14
CA ASN A 40 -3.66 3.54 26.75
C ASN A 40 -4.92 3.44 25.85
N VAL A 41 -4.76 3.62 24.56
CA VAL A 41 -5.85 3.57 23.56
C VAL A 41 -6.52 2.20 23.52
N MET A 42 -5.77 1.09 23.59
CA MET A 42 -6.33 -0.27 23.62
C MET A 42 -7.29 -0.53 24.80
N ARG A 43 -7.33 0.35 25.81
CA ARG A 43 -8.24 0.28 26.97
C ARG A 43 -9.46 1.21 26.84
N GLN A 44 -9.57 1.93 25.72
CA GLN A 44 -10.63 2.90 25.47
C GLN A 44 -11.71 2.36 24.53
N ASP A 45 -11.71 1.05 24.29
CA ASP A 45 -12.66 0.36 23.42
C ASP A 45 -12.70 0.93 21.98
N PRO A 46 -11.55 1.09 21.31
CA PRO A 46 -11.52 1.56 19.93
C PRO A 46 -11.83 0.41 18.97
N ASP A 47 -12.60 0.69 17.92
CA ASP A 47 -12.77 -0.24 16.79
C ASP A 47 -11.62 -0.13 15.80
N VAL A 48 -11.13 1.10 15.62
CA VAL A 48 -10.08 1.44 14.66
C VAL A 48 -9.00 2.30 15.34
N ILE A 49 -7.76 1.94 15.14
CA ILE A 49 -6.60 2.70 15.61
C ILE A 49 -5.79 3.15 14.39
N MET A 50 -5.48 4.44 14.28
CA MET A 50 -4.54 4.97 13.30
C MET A 50 -3.27 5.43 14.02
N VAL A 51 -2.15 4.84 13.67
CA VAL A 51 -0.82 5.21 14.14
C VAL A 51 -0.11 5.93 13.01
N GLY A 52 0.16 7.22 13.19
CA GLY A 52 0.69 8.07 12.13
C GLY A 52 1.87 7.46 11.40
N GLU A 53 2.81 6.87 12.16
CA GLU A 53 3.93 6.11 11.60
C GLU A 53 4.51 5.10 12.59
N MET A 54 5.22 4.10 12.03
CA MET A 54 5.99 3.09 12.79
C MET A 54 7.48 3.26 12.49
N ARG A 55 8.22 3.87 13.42
CA ARG A 55 9.67 4.11 13.27
C ARG A 55 10.55 3.17 14.08
N ASP A 56 10.05 2.62 15.15
CA ASP A 56 10.82 1.86 16.13
C ASP A 56 10.17 0.52 16.47
N THR A 57 10.97 -0.40 16.97
CA THR A 57 10.59 -1.77 17.32
C THR A 57 9.44 -1.82 18.33
N GLU A 58 9.43 -0.93 19.33
CA GLU A 58 8.41 -0.92 20.38
C GLU A 58 7.04 -0.52 19.81
N THR A 59 7.00 0.53 18.98
CA THR A 59 5.79 0.95 18.25
C THR A 59 5.26 -0.17 17.38
N ILE A 60 6.12 -0.80 16.56
CA ILE A 60 5.73 -1.90 15.66
C ILE A 60 5.19 -3.09 16.48
N SER A 61 5.87 -3.50 17.53
CA SER A 61 5.43 -4.60 18.41
C SER A 61 4.06 -4.31 19.04
N THR A 62 3.83 -3.07 19.47
CA THR A 62 2.55 -2.68 20.09
C THR A 62 1.43 -2.64 19.05
N VAL A 63 1.71 -2.19 17.82
CA VAL A 63 0.76 -2.22 16.68
C VAL A 63 0.36 -3.65 16.34
N ILE A 64 1.34 -4.57 16.24
CA ILE A 64 1.06 -5.99 15.99
C ILE A 64 0.17 -6.56 17.10
N THR A 65 0.48 -6.27 18.36
CA THR A 65 -0.33 -6.71 19.52
C THR A 65 -1.75 -6.16 19.46
N ALA A 66 -1.93 -4.89 19.11
CA ALA A 66 -3.26 -4.31 18.94
C ALA A 66 -4.06 -5.01 17.85
N ALA A 67 -3.42 -5.33 16.73
CA ALA A 67 -4.05 -6.08 15.63
C ALA A 67 -4.41 -7.53 16.03
N GLU A 68 -3.55 -8.23 16.78
CA GLU A 68 -3.81 -9.58 17.30
C GLU A 68 -4.98 -9.60 18.30
N THR A 69 -5.17 -8.52 19.04
CA THR A 69 -6.28 -8.38 20.01
C THR A 69 -7.60 -7.93 19.38
N GLY A 70 -7.67 -7.83 18.05
CA GLY A 70 -8.92 -7.65 17.31
C GLY A 70 -9.20 -6.23 16.81
N HIS A 71 -8.28 -5.28 17.02
CA HIS A 71 -8.44 -3.92 16.51
C HIS A 71 -8.04 -3.84 15.03
N LEU A 72 -8.76 -3.03 14.24
CA LEU A 72 -8.29 -2.65 12.92
C LEU A 72 -7.27 -1.53 13.05
N VAL A 73 -6.01 -1.80 12.70
CA VAL A 73 -4.93 -0.81 12.83
C VAL A 73 -4.47 -0.33 11.46
N PHE A 74 -4.43 0.98 11.26
CA PHE A 74 -3.77 1.64 10.14
C PHE A 74 -2.48 2.29 10.61
N SER A 75 -1.44 2.18 9.79
CA SER A 75 -0.19 2.90 10.02
C SER A 75 0.55 3.17 8.73
N THR A 76 1.57 4.01 8.80
CA THR A 76 2.44 4.30 7.67
C THR A 76 3.87 3.86 7.92
N LEU A 77 4.54 3.55 6.82
CA LEU A 77 5.98 3.25 6.75
C LEU A 77 6.55 3.98 5.53
N HIS A 78 7.76 4.51 5.66
CA HIS A 78 8.46 5.16 4.57
C HIS A 78 9.15 4.12 3.68
N THR A 79 8.37 3.46 2.81
CA THR A 79 8.80 2.41 1.90
C THR A 79 8.28 2.67 0.48
N ASN A 80 8.96 2.13 -0.52
CA ASN A 80 8.64 2.37 -1.93
C ASN A 80 7.78 1.26 -2.57
N SER A 81 7.60 0.12 -1.88
CA SER A 81 6.80 -1.01 -2.36
C SER A 81 6.21 -1.82 -1.21
N ALA A 82 5.22 -2.64 -1.52
CA ALA A 82 4.58 -3.50 -0.54
C ALA A 82 5.53 -4.58 0.02
N THR A 83 6.44 -5.12 -0.80
CA THR A 83 7.46 -6.07 -0.35
C THR A 83 8.42 -5.41 0.63
N GLN A 84 8.95 -4.23 0.29
CA GLN A 84 9.80 -3.46 1.20
C GLN A 84 9.11 -3.11 2.52
N THR A 85 7.78 -2.95 2.51
CA THR A 85 7.02 -2.69 3.72
C THR A 85 7.08 -3.88 4.68
N VAL A 86 6.89 -5.10 4.17
CA VAL A 86 6.98 -6.33 4.98
C VAL A 86 8.40 -6.49 5.51
N ASP A 87 9.41 -6.37 4.65
CA ASP A 87 10.82 -6.49 5.06
C ASP A 87 11.17 -5.45 6.11
N ARG A 88 10.74 -4.19 5.95
CA ARG A 88 10.99 -3.10 6.90
C ARG A 88 10.41 -3.37 8.28
N ILE A 89 9.23 -3.99 8.35
CA ILE A 89 8.63 -4.41 9.62
C ILE A 89 9.52 -5.47 10.29
N LEU A 90 9.96 -6.46 9.53
CA LEU A 90 10.76 -7.57 10.05
C LEU A 90 12.17 -7.13 10.48
N ASP A 91 12.81 -6.28 9.68
CA ASP A 91 14.16 -5.77 9.93
C ASP A 91 14.26 -4.86 11.16
N ALA A 92 13.15 -4.35 11.65
CA ALA A 92 13.12 -3.59 12.90
C ALA A 92 13.40 -4.47 14.14
N PHE A 93 13.32 -5.79 14.01
CA PHE A 93 13.51 -6.74 15.12
C PHE A 93 14.86 -7.47 15.02
N PRO A 94 15.44 -7.86 16.19
CA PRO A 94 16.61 -8.70 16.22
C PRO A 94 16.38 -10.06 15.50
N PRO A 95 17.42 -10.66 14.91
CA PRO A 95 17.29 -11.88 14.11
C PRO A 95 16.60 -13.05 14.82
N ASP A 96 16.80 -13.18 16.13
CA ASP A 96 16.20 -14.20 16.97
C ASP A 96 14.68 -14.03 17.16
N GLN A 97 14.15 -12.83 16.99
CA GLN A 97 12.72 -12.50 17.09
C GLN A 97 12.02 -12.49 15.72
N GLN A 98 12.73 -12.34 14.63
CA GLN A 98 12.15 -12.16 13.30
C GLN A 98 11.21 -13.29 12.89
N ASN A 99 11.50 -14.54 13.24
CA ASN A 99 10.61 -15.67 12.89
C ASN A 99 9.26 -15.60 13.60
N GLN A 100 9.24 -15.17 14.85
CA GLN A 100 8.00 -14.95 15.59
C GLN A 100 7.20 -13.79 14.99
N VAL A 101 7.86 -12.66 14.77
CA VAL A 101 7.21 -11.46 14.19
C VAL A 101 6.67 -11.74 12.80
N ARG A 102 7.40 -12.52 12.00
CA ARG A 102 6.95 -12.96 10.67
C ARG A 102 5.64 -13.72 10.73
N ALA A 103 5.52 -14.69 11.64
CA ALA A 103 4.28 -15.44 11.84
C ALA A 103 3.13 -14.52 12.29
N GLN A 104 3.39 -13.58 13.20
CA GLN A 104 2.38 -12.62 13.65
C GLN A 104 1.93 -11.71 12.52
N VAL A 105 2.85 -11.10 11.77
CA VAL A 105 2.53 -10.25 10.62
C VAL A 105 1.73 -11.02 9.57
N ALA A 106 2.10 -12.27 9.26
CA ALA A 106 1.38 -13.12 8.32
C ALA A 106 -0.09 -13.35 8.71
N GLN A 107 -0.41 -13.35 10.00
CA GLN A 107 -1.76 -13.55 10.51
C GLN A 107 -2.58 -12.26 10.54
N VAL A 108 -1.96 -11.13 10.92
CA VAL A 108 -2.70 -9.88 11.17
C VAL A 108 -2.74 -8.94 9.97
N LEU A 109 -1.76 -9.00 9.05
CA LEU A 109 -1.68 -8.09 7.90
C LEU A 109 -2.92 -8.23 7.02
N LYS A 110 -3.64 -7.14 6.82
CA LYS A 110 -4.82 -7.07 5.95
C LYS A 110 -4.50 -6.58 4.55
N GLY A 111 -3.54 -5.68 4.43
CA GLY A 111 -3.08 -5.17 3.15
C GLY A 111 -2.00 -4.12 3.29
N VAL A 112 -1.35 -3.83 2.18
CA VAL A 112 -0.38 -2.74 2.03
C VAL A 112 -0.77 -1.94 0.80
N VAL A 113 -0.78 -0.62 0.94
CA VAL A 113 -0.98 0.32 -0.16
C VAL A 113 0.26 1.18 -0.26
N SER A 114 1.04 0.99 -1.32
CA SER A 114 2.17 1.87 -1.65
C SER A 114 1.74 2.88 -2.69
N MET A 115 2.08 4.15 -2.50
CA MET A 115 1.64 5.24 -3.35
C MET A 115 2.82 6.04 -3.88
N LYS A 116 2.76 6.38 -5.18
CA LYS A 116 3.62 7.39 -5.80
C LYS A 116 2.77 8.50 -6.37
N LEU A 117 3.20 9.73 -6.22
CA LEU A 117 2.60 10.87 -6.92
C LEU A 117 3.35 11.07 -8.23
N VAL A 118 2.62 11.01 -9.34
CA VAL A 118 3.16 11.08 -10.70
C VAL A 118 2.62 12.29 -11.44
N GLU A 119 3.42 12.89 -12.33
CA GLU A 119 3.07 14.10 -13.04
C GLU A 119 1.94 13.85 -14.05
N ARG A 120 0.93 14.68 -14.02
CA ARG A 120 -0.14 14.64 -15.01
C ARG A 120 0.35 15.15 -16.38
N ARG A 121 -0.17 14.55 -17.45
CA ARG A 121 0.17 14.90 -18.83
C ARG A 121 -0.18 16.36 -19.17
N ASP A 122 -1.22 16.91 -18.55
CA ASP A 122 -1.66 18.30 -18.75
C ASP A 122 -0.81 19.33 -17.98
N GLY A 123 0.17 18.86 -17.18
CA GLY A 123 1.01 19.73 -16.36
C GLY A 123 0.29 20.34 -15.15
N GLN A 124 -0.95 19.94 -14.89
CA GLN A 124 -1.75 20.49 -13.79
C GLN A 124 -1.74 19.56 -12.56
N GLY A 125 -0.60 19.53 -11.88
CA GLY A 125 -0.45 18.82 -10.63
C GLY A 125 -0.08 17.33 -10.80
N LEU A 126 -0.41 16.55 -9.78
CA LEU A 126 -0.03 15.15 -9.63
C LEU A 126 -1.25 14.24 -9.57
N VAL A 127 -1.06 12.97 -9.88
CA VAL A 127 -2.05 11.92 -9.68
C VAL A 127 -1.40 10.75 -8.94
N ALA A 128 -2.17 10.04 -8.11
CA ALA A 128 -1.67 8.90 -7.37
C ALA A 128 -1.58 7.67 -8.28
N ALA A 129 -0.41 7.03 -8.32
CA ALA A 129 -0.23 5.67 -8.79
C ALA A 129 -0.08 4.76 -7.56
N LEU A 130 -0.81 3.64 -7.54
CA LEU A 130 -0.95 2.78 -6.36
C LEU A 130 -0.51 1.35 -6.65
N GLU A 131 0.26 0.79 -5.72
CA GLU A 131 0.45 -0.66 -5.60
C GLU A 131 -0.39 -1.15 -4.42
N ILE A 132 -1.20 -2.17 -4.62
CA ILE A 132 -2.15 -2.69 -3.63
C ILE A 132 -1.90 -4.19 -3.44
N LEU A 133 -1.47 -4.54 -2.25
CA LEU A 133 -1.32 -5.91 -1.79
C LEU A 133 -2.41 -6.19 -0.74
N LYS A 134 -3.14 -7.28 -0.88
CA LYS A 134 -4.18 -7.69 0.06
C LYS A 134 -3.88 -9.06 0.65
N SER A 135 -4.28 -9.26 1.89
CA SER A 135 -4.13 -10.57 2.53
C SER A 135 -4.84 -11.66 1.74
N SER A 136 -4.13 -12.76 1.50
CA SER A 136 -4.64 -14.01 0.97
C SER A 136 -3.92 -15.17 1.66
N PRO A 137 -4.47 -16.39 1.67
CA PRO A 137 -3.78 -17.55 2.25
C PRO A 137 -2.38 -17.78 1.68
N ARG A 138 -2.22 -17.54 0.38
CA ARG A 138 -0.92 -17.67 -0.30
C ARG A 138 0.06 -16.60 0.16
N LEU A 139 -0.40 -15.35 0.25
CA LEU A 139 0.42 -14.24 0.72
C LEU A 139 0.91 -14.46 2.16
N SER A 140 0.01 -14.87 3.05
CA SER A 140 0.36 -15.19 4.43
C SER A 140 1.44 -16.30 4.50
N GLN A 141 1.32 -17.35 3.69
CA GLN A 141 2.34 -18.40 3.60
C GLN A 141 3.70 -17.90 3.11
N LEU A 142 3.72 -16.99 2.12
CA LEU A 142 4.96 -16.40 1.60
C LEU A 142 5.64 -15.53 2.67
N ILE A 143 4.88 -14.72 3.40
CA ILE A 143 5.39 -13.92 4.51
C ILE A 143 5.95 -14.84 5.60
N GLU A 144 5.21 -15.86 6.01
CA GLU A 144 5.61 -16.80 7.07
C GLU A 144 6.91 -17.53 6.74
N LYS A 145 7.09 -17.91 5.45
CA LYS A 145 8.31 -18.57 4.97
C LYS A 145 9.49 -17.63 4.73
N GLY A 146 9.27 -16.31 4.75
CA GLY A 146 10.29 -15.32 4.41
C GLY A 146 10.57 -15.21 2.91
N GLU A 147 9.61 -15.64 2.08
CA GLU A 147 9.69 -15.56 0.61
C GLU A 147 9.12 -14.20 0.11
N THR A 148 9.53 -13.09 0.74
CA THR A 148 9.01 -11.74 0.44
C THR A 148 9.19 -11.30 -1.01
N PRO A 149 10.28 -11.66 -1.73
CA PRO A 149 10.37 -11.35 -3.17
C PRO A 149 9.24 -11.95 -4.01
N ALA A 150 8.71 -13.11 -3.63
CA ALA A 150 7.61 -13.77 -4.35
C ALA A 150 6.24 -13.10 -4.14
N LEU A 151 6.13 -12.14 -3.22
CA LEU A 151 4.87 -11.41 -2.98
C LEU A 151 4.39 -10.64 -4.22
N LEU A 152 5.30 -10.03 -4.98
CA LEU A 152 4.95 -9.31 -6.21
C LEU A 152 4.50 -10.25 -7.32
N GLU A 153 5.07 -11.46 -7.41
CA GLU A 153 4.66 -12.46 -8.39
C GLU A 153 3.24 -12.96 -8.14
N GLU A 154 2.79 -12.93 -6.87
CA GLU A 154 1.43 -13.30 -6.49
C GLU A 154 0.38 -12.22 -6.83
N VAL A 155 0.80 -10.97 -7.04
CA VAL A 155 -0.13 -9.87 -7.35
C VAL A 155 -0.87 -10.11 -8.66
N GLU A 156 -0.18 -10.50 -9.74
CA GLU A 156 -0.78 -10.66 -11.06
C GLU A 156 -1.89 -11.72 -11.12
N PRO A 157 -1.69 -12.98 -10.65
CA PRO A 157 -2.76 -13.98 -10.64
C PRO A 157 -3.90 -13.60 -9.67
N SER A 158 -3.63 -12.70 -8.73
CA SER A 158 -4.58 -12.29 -7.68
C SER A 158 -5.41 -11.06 -8.03
N VAL A 159 -5.17 -10.42 -9.18
CA VAL A 159 -5.89 -9.22 -9.64
C VAL A 159 -7.40 -9.46 -9.68
N ALA A 160 -7.84 -10.50 -10.36
CA ALA A 160 -9.26 -10.75 -10.60
C ALA A 160 -10.04 -11.10 -9.32
N PHE A 161 -9.44 -11.87 -8.42
CA PHE A 161 -10.15 -12.39 -7.24
C PHE A 161 -9.95 -11.51 -6.00
N TYR A 162 -8.71 -11.12 -5.72
CA TYR A 162 -8.38 -10.32 -4.53
C TYR A 162 -8.33 -8.82 -4.81
N ARG A 163 -8.43 -8.40 -6.07
CA ARG A 163 -8.29 -7.00 -6.51
C ARG A 163 -6.96 -6.40 -6.02
N MET A 164 -5.89 -7.17 -6.17
CA MET A 164 -4.53 -6.68 -5.99
C MET A 164 -4.09 -5.89 -7.23
N GLN A 165 -3.10 -5.03 -7.07
CA GLN A 165 -2.61 -4.19 -8.16
C GLN A 165 -1.11 -3.96 -8.01
N SER A 166 -0.32 -4.22 -9.06
CA SER A 166 1.06 -3.79 -9.08
C SER A 166 1.20 -2.31 -9.45
N MET A 167 2.33 -1.70 -9.14
CA MET A 167 2.63 -0.33 -9.56
C MET A 167 2.53 -0.19 -11.09
N ASN A 168 3.03 -1.17 -11.84
CA ASN A 168 2.94 -1.15 -13.31
C ASN A 168 1.50 -1.23 -13.82
N HIS A 169 0.60 -1.97 -13.17
CA HIS A 169 -0.83 -1.96 -13.53
C HIS A 169 -1.45 -0.58 -13.31
N SER A 170 -1.13 0.10 -12.22
CA SER A 170 -1.62 1.46 -11.98
C SER A 170 -1.09 2.46 -13.01
N LEU A 171 0.21 2.42 -13.29
CA LEU A 171 0.83 3.29 -14.29
C LEU A 171 0.26 3.02 -15.68
N LEU A 172 0.04 1.76 -16.03
CA LEU A 172 -0.58 1.36 -17.29
C LEU A 172 -2.00 1.91 -17.43
N ALA A 173 -2.82 1.79 -16.38
CA ALA A 173 -4.18 2.35 -16.37
C ALA A 173 -4.17 3.87 -16.56
N LEU A 174 -3.33 4.60 -15.81
CA LEU A 174 -3.19 6.05 -15.93
C LEU A 174 -2.72 6.48 -17.32
N LEU A 175 -1.82 5.70 -17.94
CA LEU A 175 -1.32 5.95 -19.28
C LEU A 175 -2.42 5.70 -20.33
N VAL A 176 -3.15 4.60 -20.25
CA VAL A 176 -4.26 4.25 -21.18
C VAL A 176 -5.37 5.29 -21.12
N HIS A 177 -5.67 5.80 -19.91
CA HIS A 177 -6.63 6.90 -19.75
C HIS A 177 -6.08 8.29 -20.18
N GLY A 178 -4.82 8.36 -20.62
CA GLY A 178 -4.19 9.61 -21.04
C GLY A 178 -3.90 10.58 -19.90
N THR A 179 -3.98 10.12 -18.65
CA THR A 179 -3.75 10.96 -17.46
C THR A 179 -2.27 11.30 -17.29
N ILE A 180 -1.38 10.37 -17.62
CA ILE A 180 0.08 10.56 -17.60
C ILE A 180 0.68 10.32 -18.99
N SER A 181 1.91 10.79 -19.22
CA SER A 181 2.63 10.53 -20.46
C SER A 181 3.35 9.17 -20.43
N TYR A 182 3.70 8.63 -21.59
CA TYR A 182 4.52 7.42 -21.71
C TYR A 182 5.88 7.59 -20.99
N ALA A 183 6.54 8.73 -21.22
CA ALA A 183 7.82 9.02 -20.58
C ALA A 183 7.71 9.02 -19.05
N GLU A 184 6.64 9.57 -18.52
CA GLU A 184 6.36 9.59 -17.08
C GLU A 184 6.09 8.18 -16.55
N ALA A 185 5.27 7.38 -17.22
CA ALA A 185 5.00 5.99 -16.83
C ALA A 185 6.30 5.16 -16.76
N MET A 186 7.15 5.26 -17.79
CA MET A 186 8.45 4.55 -17.84
C MET A 186 9.41 5.03 -16.75
N ARG A 187 9.43 6.32 -16.44
CA ARG A 187 10.28 6.91 -15.39
C ARG A 187 9.90 6.42 -14.00
N GLN A 188 8.61 6.25 -13.74
CA GLN A 188 8.07 5.90 -12.42
C GLN A 188 7.96 4.40 -12.17
N SER A 189 8.04 3.61 -13.23
CA SER A 189 8.03 2.15 -13.14
C SER A 189 9.22 1.64 -12.34
N SER A 190 8.98 0.68 -11.46
CA SER A 190 10.04 -0.08 -10.78
C SER A 190 10.61 -1.20 -11.66
N ASP A 191 9.86 -1.62 -12.68
CA ASP A 191 10.26 -2.57 -13.71
C ASP A 191 9.78 -2.09 -15.08
N PRO A 192 10.58 -1.24 -15.76
CA PRO A 192 10.23 -0.70 -17.08
C PRO A 192 10.12 -1.76 -18.19
N GLU A 193 10.84 -2.89 -18.05
CA GLU A 193 10.78 -3.98 -19.03
C GLU A 193 9.42 -4.67 -18.98
N ASP A 194 8.92 -5.00 -17.77
CA ASP A 194 7.58 -5.54 -17.59
C ASP A 194 6.49 -4.56 -18.08
N LEU A 195 6.61 -3.28 -17.74
CA LEU A 195 5.68 -2.26 -18.22
C LEU A 195 5.67 -2.18 -19.76
N SER A 196 6.85 -2.21 -20.39
CA SER A 196 6.99 -2.20 -21.86
C SER A 196 6.36 -3.45 -22.48
N LEU A 197 6.56 -4.64 -21.89
CA LEU A 197 5.94 -5.88 -22.38
C LEU A 197 4.40 -5.82 -22.30
N LYS A 198 3.84 -5.34 -21.19
CA LYS A 198 2.39 -5.14 -21.02
C LYS A 198 1.84 -4.15 -22.06
N LEU A 199 2.55 -3.04 -22.28
CA LEU A 199 2.17 -2.04 -23.29
C LEU A 199 2.22 -2.59 -24.71
N ARG A 200 3.24 -3.38 -25.09
CA ARG A 200 3.35 -3.99 -26.42
C ARG A 200 2.23 -5.00 -26.69
N ARG A 201 1.78 -5.74 -25.68
CA ARG A 201 0.62 -6.64 -25.81
C ARG A 201 -0.64 -5.86 -26.16
N MET A 202 -0.88 -4.73 -25.49
CA MET A 202 -2.06 -3.89 -25.70
C MET A 202 -1.95 -2.98 -26.94
N PHE A 203 -0.76 -2.46 -27.19
CA PHE A 203 -0.47 -1.52 -28.29
C PHE A 203 0.82 -1.94 -29.01
N PRO A 204 0.78 -2.93 -29.92
CA PRO A 204 1.98 -3.52 -30.52
C PRO A 204 2.92 -2.55 -31.24
N LYS A 205 2.44 -1.35 -31.59
CA LYS A 205 3.22 -0.31 -32.28
C LYS A 205 3.51 0.94 -31.45
N ILE A 206 3.35 0.86 -30.13
CA ILE A 206 3.47 2.05 -29.26
C ILE A 206 4.88 2.71 -29.32
N GLU A 207 5.93 1.90 -29.39
CA GLU A 207 7.31 2.40 -29.44
C GLU A 207 7.66 3.04 -30.78
N GLU A 208 7.17 2.48 -31.90
CA GLU A 208 7.36 3.04 -33.24
C GLU A 208 6.71 4.42 -33.38
N ARG A 209 5.73 4.73 -32.54
CA ARG A 209 4.98 5.99 -32.52
C ARG A 209 5.39 6.95 -31.41
N GLY A 210 6.56 6.73 -30.79
CA GLY A 210 7.03 7.61 -29.71
C GLY A 210 6.13 7.64 -28.47
N GLY A 211 5.37 6.56 -28.21
CA GLY A 211 4.46 6.46 -27.08
C GLY A 211 3.03 6.98 -27.34
N GLU A 212 2.68 7.30 -28.60
CA GLU A 212 1.30 7.65 -28.96
C GLU A 212 0.41 6.41 -29.07
N MET A 213 -0.65 6.37 -28.26
CA MET A 213 -1.65 5.31 -28.28
C MET A 213 -2.76 5.66 -29.26
N SER A 214 -3.09 4.72 -30.16
CA SER A 214 -4.20 4.86 -31.10
C SER A 214 -5.25 3.78 -30.81
N PRO A 215 -6.54 4.16 -30.69
CA PRO A 215 -7.63 3.19 -30.49
C PRO A 215 -7.71 2.10 -31.56
N SER A 216 -7.25 2.39 -32.79
CA SER A 216 -7.27 1.44 -33.92
C SER A 216 -6.24 0.31 -33.81
N THR A 217 -5.34 0.34 -32.82
CA THR A 217 -4.28 -0.67 -32.63
C THR A 217 -4.33 -1.31 -31.25
N ALA A 218 -5.35 -1.00 -30.44
CA ALA A 218 -5.52 -1.54 -29.11
C ALA A 218 -6.13 -2.96 -29.16
N ASP A 219 -5.60 -3.87 -28.37
CA ASP A 219 -6.29 -5.11 -28.04
C ASP A 219 -7.30 -4.85 -26.92
N PHE A 220 -8.57 -4.78 -27.30
CA PHE A 220 -9.66 -4.45 -26.37
C PHE A 220 -9.92 -5.53 -25.32
N SER A 221 -9.45 -6.77 -25.51
CA SER A 221 -9.63 -7.85 -24.53
C SER A 221 -8.83 -7.61 -23.25
N GLU A 222 -7.63 -7.04 -23.36
CA GLU A 222 -6.81 -6.66 -22.21
C GLU A 222 -7.23 -5.31 -21.59
N ILE A 223 -7.72 -4.37 -22.40
CA ILE A 223 -8.23 -3.07 -21.92
C ILE A 223 -9.47 -3.25 -21.02
N LEU A 224 -10.36 -4.18 -21.35
CA LEU A 224 -11.54 -4.47 -20.54
C LEU A 224 -11.19 -4.95 -19.13
N MET A 225 -10.05 -5.60 -18.93
CA MET A 225 -9.58 -5.97 -17.59
C MET A 225 -9.15 -4.76 -16.76
N LEU A 226 -8.70 -3.68 -17.38
CA LEU A 226 -8.30 -2.44 -16.70
C LEU A 226 -9.49 -1.53 -16.35
N GLN A 227 -10.64 -1.68 -17.02
CA GLN A 227 -11.86 -0.90 -16.73
C GLN A 227 -12.61 -1.37 -15.47
N GLN A 228 -12.16 -2.43 -14.83
CA GLN A 228 -12.74 -2.93 -13.56
C GLN A 228 -12.11 -2.30 -12.31
N TYR A 229 -11.24 -1.31 -12.50
CA TYR A 229 -10.55 -0.57 -11.44
C TYR A 229 -11.04 0.87 -11.29
#